data_ec6bde2afa29d6332225b6136fa67e89
#
_entry.id   ec6bde2afa29d6332225b6136fa67e89
#
_cell.length_a   1.000
_cell.length_b   1.000
_cell.length_c   1.000
_cell.angle_alpha   90.00
_cell.angle_beta   90.00
_cell.angle_gamma   90.00
#
_symmetry.space_group_name_H-M   'P 1'
#
loop_
_entity.id
_entity.type
_entity.pdbx_description
1 polymer ?
#
loop_
_entity_poly.entity_id
_entity_poly.type
_entity_poly.pdbx_seq_one_letter_code
_entity_poly.pdbx_strand_id
1 'polypeptide(L)'
;MYMKFRISLLVFLSVAFCLPVASASSLDSLRGFLHDTRSARAQFKQMVVDKKMATVQEAEGTMEFSRPGRFRWVYRKPYEQLIVGDGRKLWMYDADLNQVTVRKLDQAIGASPAALLAGSNEIEKNFDLKDLGHRGTLDWLEATPKDKESSFESVRMGFSGDTLEAMELRDHFGQTTVIRFSAVERNPKLSPSIFKFVPPKGADVIGE
;
A
#
# COMPACT_ATOMS: atom_id res chain seq x y z
N MET A 1 73.36 -16.17 40.96
CA MET A 1 73.05 -15.12 39.97
C MET A 1 71.65 -15.47 39.34
N TYR A 2 70.57 -14.98 39.96
CA TYR A 2 69.23 -15.34 39.55
C TYR A 2 68.63 -14.20 38.71
N MET A 3 68.34 -14.49 37.45
CA MET A 3 67.75 -13.56 36.47
C MET A 3 66.18 -13.62 36.56
N LYS A 4 65.59 -12.56 37.05
CA LYS A 4 64.12 -12.44 37.17
C LYS A 4 63.52 -12.06 35.82
N PHE A 5 62.79 -12.99 35.21
CA PHE A 5 62.00 -12.75 33.99
C PHE A 5 60.69 -12.08 34.39
N ARG A 6 60.46 -10.83 33.96
CA ARG A 6 59.21 -10.12 34.14
C ARG A 6 58.34 -10.38 32.89
N ILE A 7 57.31 -11.18 33.07
CA ILE A 7 56.27 -11.37 32.06
C ILE A 7 55.28 -10.19 32.17
N SER A 8 55.30 -9.30 31.17
CA SER A 8 54.29 -8.20 31.04
C SER A 8 53.06 -8.76 30.35
N LEU A 9 51.96 -8.91 31.10
CA LEU A 9 50.67 -9.33 30.59
C LEU A 9 49.97 -8.11 29.96
N LEU A 10 49.93 -8.03 28.62
CA LEU A 10 49.19 -7.05 27.85
C LEU A 10 47.72 -7.52 27.79
N VAL A 11 46.86 -6.86 28.58
CA VAL A 11 45.40 -7.04 28.50
C VAL A 11 44.87 -6.23 27.32
N PHE A 12 44.51 -6.94 26.25
CA PHE A 12 43.83 -6.36 25.10
C PHE A 12 42.33 -6.15 25.47
N LEU A 13 41.96 -4.90 25.78
CA LEU A 13 40.58 -4.49 26.03
C LEU A 13 39.88 -4.31 24.67
N SER A 14 39.19 -5.34 24.17
CA SER A 14 38.34 -5.24 22.96
C SER A 14 37.07 -4.46 23.29
N VAL A 15 37.06 -3.19 22.93
CA VAL A 15 35.85 -2.37 22.93
C VAL A 15 34.98 -2.83 21.75
N ALA A 16 33.93 -3.59 22.05
CA ALA A 16 32.88 -3.92 21.06
C ALA A 16 32.15 -2.63 20.69
N PHE A 17 32.46 -2.09 19.52
CA PHE A 17 31.79 -0.94 18.95
C PHE A 17 30.38 -1.42 18.47
N CYS A 18 29.37 -1.25 19.31
CA CYS A 18 27.98 -1.48 18.95
C CYS A 18 27.56 -0.35 18.02
N LEU A 19 27.67 -0.57 16.70
CA LEU A 19 27.17 0.38 15.71
C LEU A 19 25.63 0.39 15.82
N PRO A 20 24.99 1.56 15.97
CA PRO A 20 23.54 1.63 15.88
C PRO A 20 23.14 1.16 14.48
N VAL A 21 22.31 0.14 14.39
CA VAL A 21 21.64 -0.25 13.14
C VAL A 21 20.72 0.91 12.80
N ALA A 22 21.09 1.71 11.80
CA ALA A 22 20.20 2.73 11.26
C ALA A 22 18.99 2.01 10.67
N SER A 23 17.84 2.05 11.36
CA SER A 23 16.57 1.64 10.79
C SER A 23 16.22 2.66 9.71
N ALA A 24 15.98 2.19 8.48
CA ALA A 24 15.45 3.06 7.43
C ALA A 24 14.12 3.63 7.93
N SER A 25 13.91 4.94 7.71
CA SER A 25 12.62 5.54 8.09
C SER A 25 11.51 5.01 7.18
N SER A 26 10.28 4.96 7.67
CA SER A 26 9.12 4.57 6.84
C SER A 26 8.93 5.50 5.63
N LEU A 27 9.43 6.73 5.70
CA LEU A 27 9.48 7.66 4.57
C LEU A 27 10.47 7.21 3.50
N ASP A 28 11.63 6.65 3.89
CA ASP A 28 12.61 6.12 2.94
C ASP A 28 12.07 4.84 2.29
N SER A 29 11.38 3.98 3.04
CA SER A 29 10.66 2.81 2.51
C SER A 29 9.61 3.22 1.48
N LEU A 30 8.81 4.26 1.77
CA LEU A 30 7.85 4.80 0.80
C LEU A 30 8.55 5.31 -0.47
N ARG A 31 9.62 6.10 -0.33
CA ARG A 31 10.38 6.63 -1.47
C ARG A 31 10.97 5.52 -2.32
N GLY A 32 11.58 4.52 -1.68
CA GLY A 32 12.08 3.32 -2.36
C GLY A 32 10.97 2.57 -3.10
N PHE A 33 9.82 2.34 -2.44
CA PHE A 33 8.66 1.72 -3.07
C PHE A 33 8.15 2.52 -4.29
N LEU A 34 8.06 3.84 -4.18
CA LEU A 34 7.60 4.69 -5.28
C LEU A 34 8.59 4.73 -6.44
N HIS A 35 9.90 4.80 -6.14
CA HIS A 35 10.95 4.91 -7.16
C HIS A 35 11.19 3.58 -7.88
N ASP A 36 11.25 2.46 -7.13
CA ASP A 36 11.73 1.18 -7.65
C ASP A 36 10.60 0.24 -8.08
N THR A 37 9.35 0.49 -7.64
CA THR A 37 8.21 -0.37 -7.99
C THR A 37 7.37 0.26 -9.08
N ARG A 38 7.61 -0.12 -10.33
CA ARG A 38 6.82 0.35 -11.49
C ARG A 38 5.55 -0.46 -11.71
N SER A 39 5.57 -1.73 -11.31
CA SER A 39 4.41 -2.61 -11.32
C SER A 39 4.46 -3.54 -10.13
N ALA A 40 3.31 -4.02 -9.71
CA ALA A 40 3.22 -5.06 -8.70
C ALA A 40 2.00 -5.94 -8.93
N ARG A 41 2.06 -7.15 -8.37
CA ARG A 41 0.95 -8.09 -8.21
C ARG A 41 0.96 -8.58 -6.78
N ALA A 42 -0.22 -8.73 -6.17
CA ALA A 42 -0.36 -9.32 -4.84
C ALA A 42 -1.74 -9.95 -4.66
N GLN A 43 -1.86 -10.84 -3.68
CA GLN A 43 -3.12 -11.19 -3.06
C GLN A 43 -3.40 -10.21 -1.93
N PHE A 44 -4.67 -9.96 -1.64
CA PHE A 44 -5.04 -9.16 -0.48
C PHE A 44 -6.15 -9.81 0.33
N LYS A 45 -6.12 -9.54 1.63
CA LYS A 45 -7.26 -9.71 2.55
C LYS A 45 -7.61 -8.34 3.11
N GLN A 46 -8.88 -8.03 3.08
CA GLN A 46 -9.44 -6.77 3.56
C GLN A 46 -10.43 -7.03 4.67
N MET A 47 -10.38 -6.20 5.69
CA MET A 47 -11.33 -6.17 6.79
C MET A 47 -11.76 -4.73 7.03
N VAL A 48 -13.05 -4.49 7.14
CA VAL A 48 -13.59 -3.21 7.56
C VAL A 48 -14.04 -3.32 9.00
N VAL A 49 -13.54 -2.42 9.84
CA VAL A 49 -13.93 -2.33 11.26
C VAL A 49 -14.63 -1.01 11.53
N ASP A 50 -15.61 -1.05 12.43
CA ASP A 50 -16.33 0.14 12.89
C ASP A 50 -15.54 0.88 13.99
N LYS A 51 -16.12 1.99 14.51
CA LYS A 51 -15.54 2.77 15.62
C LYS A 51 -15.29 1.97 16.89
N LYS A 52 -15.97 0.86 17.08
CA LYS A 52 -15.84 -0.05 18.24
C LYS A 52 -14.86 -1.17 17.98
N MET A 53 -14.16 -1.15 16.82
CA MET A 53 -13.26 -2.21 16.36
C MET A 53 -13.97 -3.54 16.07
N ALA A 54 -15.28 -3.52 15.87
CA ALA A 54 -16.03 -4.69 15.43
C ALA A 54 -15.90 -4.85 13.91
N THR A 55 -15.60 -6.07 13.46
CA THR A 55 -15.54 -6.38 12.03
C THR A 55 -16.93 -6.33 11.44
N VAL A 56 -17.13 -5.47 10.44
CA VAL A 56 -18.40 -5.31 9.73
C VAL A 56 -18.39 -5.90 8.33
N GLN A 57 -17.20 -6.09 7.74
CA GLN A 57 -17.04 -6.70 6.42
C GLN A 57 -15.65 -7.32 6.29
N GLU A 58 -15.59 -8.46 5.59
CA GLU A 58 -14.35 -9.08 5.15
C GLU A 58 -14.41 -9.34 3.65
N ALA A 59 -13.27 -9.18 2.99
CA ALA A 59 -13.13 -9.45 1.56
C ALA A 59 -11.73 -9.96 1.23
N GLU A 60 -11.61 -10.70 0.14
CA GLU A 60 -10.31 -11.13 -0.37
C GLU A 60 -10.27 -11.09 -1.89
N GLY A 61 -9.05 -10.99 -2.42
CA GLY A 61 -8.89 -10.93 -3.86
C GLY A 61 -7.45 -10.78 -4.32
N THR A 62 -7.30 -10.23 -5.51
CA THR A 62 -5.99 -9.96 -6.13
C THR A 62 -5.92 -8.53 -6.61
N MET A 63 -4.72 -7.95 -6.52
CA MET A 63 -4.44 -6.64 -7.08
C MET A 63 -3.25 -6.69 -8.01
N GLU A 64 -3.30 -5.89 -9.06
CA GLU A 64 -2.22 -5.64 -10.00
C GLU A 64 -2.19 -4.16 -10.32
N PHE A 65 -1.01 -3.57 -10.40
CA PHE A 65 -0.86 -2.22 -10.93
C PHE A 65 0.35 -2.08 -11.84
N SER A 66 0.29 -1.08 -12.68
CA SER A 66 1.42 -0.60 -13.51
C SER A 66 1.34 0.91 -13.59
N ARG A 67 2.31 1.59 -12.99
CA ARG A 67 2.37 3.05 -12.98
C ARG A 67 2.69 3.62 -14.36
N PRO A 68 2.18 4.83 -14.66
CA PRO A 68 1.22 5.59 -13.87
C PRO A 68 -0.24 5.16 -14.15
N GLY A 69 -1.07 5.17 -13.11
CA GLY A 69 -2.53 5.20 -13.20
C GLY A 69 -3.22 3.93 -13.70
N ARG A 70 -2.50 2.84 -13.93
CA ARG A 70 -3.11 1.58 -14.35
C ARG A 70 -3.15 0.58 -13.21
N PHE A 71 -4.33 0.04 -12.93
CA PHE A 71 -4.50 -0.98 -11.92
C PHE A 71 -5.71 -1.86 -12.21
N ARG A 72 -5.69 -3.04 -11.63
CA ARG A 72 -6.77 -4.01 -11.62
C ARG A 72 -6.89 -4.58 -10.22
N TRP A 73 -8.06 -4.40 -9.61
CA TRP A 73 -8.37 -4.86 -8.27
C TRP A 73 -9.59 -5.77 -8.36
N VAL A 74 -9.43 -7.03 -8.02
CA VAL A 74 -10.47 -8.06 -8.16
C VAL A 74 -10.83 -8.58 -6.80
N TYR A 75 -12.04 -8.30 -6.35
CA TYR A 75 -12.65 -8.96 -5.20
C TYR A 75 -13.23 -10.29 -5.65
N ARG A 76 -12.97 -11.35 -4.89
CA ARG A 76 -13.47 -12.70 -5.16
C ARG A 76 -14.45 -13.20 -4.12
N LYS A 77 -14.38 -12.68 -2.90
CA LYS A 77 -15.24 -12.97 -1.78
C LYS A 77 -15.47 -11.71 -0.95
N PRO A 78 -16.65 -11.58 -0.32
CA PRO A 78 -17.84 -12.44 -0.42
C PRO A 78 -18.57 -12.26 -1.76
N TYR A 79 -18.36 -11.12 -2.47
CA TYR A 79 -19.00 -10.75 -3.74
C TYR A 79 -17.94 -10.49 -4.80
N GLU A 80 -18.27 -10.80 -6.05
CA GLU A 80 -17.39 -10.50 -7.16
C GLU A 80 -17.52 -9.03 -7.57
N GLN A 81 -16.44 -8.27 -7.39
CA GLN A 81 -16.32 -6.90 -7.85
C GLN A 81 -15.00 -6.69 -8.56
N LEU A 82 -15.03 -5.93 -9.63
CA LEU A 82 -13.84 -5.58 -10.39
C LEU A 82 -13.68 -4.06 -10.44
N ILE A 83 -12.48 -3.59 -10.05
CA ILE A 83 -12.11 -2.19 -10.19
C ILE A 83 -10.90 -2.11 -11.12
N VAL A 84 -11.02 -1.31 -12.20
CA VAL A 84 -9.95 -1.13 -13.20
C VAL A 84 -9.67 0.34 -13.40
N GLY A 85 -8.40 0.73 -13.25
CA GLY A 85 -7.87 1.99 -13.73
C GLY A 85 -7.15 1.77 -15.05
N ASP A 86 -7.57 2.42 -16.11
CA ASP A 86 -6.98 2.27 -17.46
C ASP A 86 -5.93 3.33 -17.79
N GLY A 87 -5.64 4.22 -16.82
CA GLY A 87 -4.76 5.39 -16.95
C GLY A 87 -5.52 6.69 -17.24
N ARG A 88 -6.81 6.64 -17.49
CA ARG A 88 -7.69 7.80 -17.74
C ARG A 88 -8.96 7.74 -16.92
N LYS A 89 -9.59 6.58 -16.86
CA LYS A 89 -10.86 6.31 -16.18
C LYS A 89 -10.70 5.24 -15.12
N LEU A 90 -11.53 5.34 -14.11
CA LEU A 90 -11.80 4.31 -13.12
C LEU A 90 -13.11 3.62 -13.50
N TRP A 91 -13.09 2.33 -13.66
CA TRP A 91 -14.21 1.45 -13.92
C TRP A 91 -14.46 0.59 -12.68
N MET A 92 -15.67 0.60 -12.17
CA MET A 92 -16.10 -0.26 -11.07
C MET A 92 -17.26 -1.12 -11.58
N TYR A 93 -17.04 -2.42 -11.67
CA TYR A 93 -18.07 -3.38 -12.10
C TYR A 93 -18.49 -4.23 -10.93
N ASP A 94 -19.78 -4.20 -10.65
CA ASP A 94 -20.46 -5.07 -9.71
C ASP A 94 -21.18 -6.16 -10.52
N ALA A 95 -20.73 -7.41 -10.34
CA ALA A 95 -21.23 -8.54 -11.13
C ALA A 95 -22.67 -8.93 -10.74
N ASP A 96 -22.99 -8.82 -9.45
CA ASP A 96 -24.31 -9.21 -8.93
C ASP A 96 -25.42 -8.24 -9.40
N LEU A 97 -25.08 -6.95 -9.50
CA LEU A 97 -25.98 -5.92 -10.00
C LEU A 97 -25.91 -5.75 -11.53
N ASN A 98 -24.94 -6.38 -12.20
CA ASN A 98 -24.60 -6.14 -13.60
C ASN A 98 -24.48 -4.64 -13.94
N GLN A 99 -23.82 -3.90 -13.02
CA GLN A 99 -23.69 -2.45 -13.07
C GLN A 99 -22.24 -2.01 -13.17
N VAL A 100 -21.96 -1.01 -13.99
CA VAL A 100 -20.65 -0.38 -14.15
C VAL A 100 -20.75 1.08 -13.74
N THR A 101 -19.93 1.50 -12.79
CA THR A 101 -19.71 2.92 -12.50
C THR A 101 -18.41 3.36 -13.16
N VAL A 102 -18.43 4.48 -13.90
CA VAL A 102 -17.24 5.06 -14.50
C VAL A 102 -17.01 6.48 -14.00
N ARG A 103 -15.74 6.82 -13.70
CA ARG A 103 -15.31 8.14 -13.23
C ARG A 103 -13.97 8.51 -13.85
N LYS A 104 -13.64 9.79 -13.88
CA LYS A 104 -12.26 10.24 -14.21
C LYS A 104 -11.28 9.78 -13.14
N LEU A 105 -10.12 9.30 -13.57
CA LEU A 105 -9.14 8.70 -12.65
C LEU A 105 -8.55 9.71 -11.66
N ASP A 106 -8.32 10.95 -12.09
CA ASP A 106 -7.80 12.04 -11.26
C ASP A 106 -8.70 12.35 -10.05
N GLN A 107 -10.02 12.26 -10.24
CA GLN A 107 -11.00 12.41 -9.18
C GLN A 107 -11.09 11.19 -8.24
N ALA A 108 -10.53 10.05 -8.65
CA ALA A 108 -10.60 8.80 -7.91
C ALA A 108 -9.39 8.54 -7.01
N ILE A 109 -8.29 9.32 -7.12
CA ILE A 109 -7.05 9.12 -6.36
C ILE A 109 -7.29 9.22 -4.85
N GLY A 110 -8.17 10.10 -4.41
CA GLY A 110 -8.58 10.24 -2.99
C GLY A 110 -9.68 9.27 -2.55
N ALA A 111 -10.18 8.39 -3.44
CA ALA A 111 -11.35 7.56 -3.17
C ALA A 111 -11.07 6.05 -3.20
N SER A 112 -9.85 5.62 -3.57
CA SER A 112 -9.54 4.19 -3.72
C SER A 112 -8.09 3.87 -3.33
N PRO A 113 -7.86 2.81 -2.52
CA PRO A 113 -6.51 2.32 -2.21
C PRO A 113 -5.72 1.98 -3.47
N ALA A 114 -6.38 1.39 -4.46
CA ALA A 114 -5.77 1.00 -5.72
C ALA A 114 -5.28 2.20 -6.53
N ALA A 115 -6.06 3.28 -6.59
CA ALA A 115 -5.70 4.51 -7.26
C ALA A 115 -4.51 5.20 -6.58
N LEU A 116 -4.45 5.17 -5.24
CA LEU A 116 -3.31 5.68 -4.48
C LEU A 116 -2.01 4.92 -4.82
N LEU A 117 -2.06 3.58 -4.85
CA LEU A 117 -0.89 2.74 -5.14
C LEU A 117 -0.39 2.88 -6.59
N ALA A 118 -1.30 3.06 -7.53
CA ALA A 118 -0.99 3.21 -8.95
C ALA A 118 -0.70 4.67 -9.37
N GLY A 119 -0.89 5.63 -8.46
CA GLY A 119 -0.70 7.06 -8.71
C GLY A 119 0.73 7.43 -9.12
N SER A 120 0.94 8.72 -9.33
CA SER A 120 2.27 9.28 -9.61
C SER A 120 3.15 9.23 -8.36
N ASN A 121 4.49 9.35 -8.55
CA ASN A 121 5.47 9.40 -7.46
C ASN A 121 5.39 10.70 -6.62
N GLU A 122 4.37 11.51 -6.83
CA GLU A 122 4.20 12.83 -6.22
C GLU A 122 3.24 12.80 -5.02
N ILE A 123 3.30 11.73 -4.22
CA ILE A 123 2.42 11.57 -3.05
C ILE A 123 2.51 12.77 -2.09
N GLU A 124 3.71 13.35 -1.93
CA GLU A 124 3.96 14.51 -1.06
C GLU A 124 3.23 15.79 -1.53
N LYS A 125 2.82 15.87 -2.81
CA LYS A 125 2.00 16.98 -3.30
C LYS A 125 0.58 16.93 -2.75
N ASN A 126 0.04 15.73 -2.63
CA ASN A 126 -1.37 15.52 -2.29
C ASN A 126 -1.58 15.11 -0.83
N PHE A 127 -0.52 14.71 -0.12
CA PHE A 127 -0.59 14.22 1.26
C PHE A 127 0.49 14.85 2.13
N ASP A 128 0.16 15.09 3.39
CA ASP A 128 1.11 15.35 4.45
C ASP A 128 1.55 14.00 5.04
N LEU A 129 2.86 13.75 5.07
CA LEU A 129 3.44 12.47 5.47
C LEU A 129 4.03 12.56 6.87
N LYS A 130 3.78 11.53 7.68
CA LYS A 130 4.29 11.40 9.04
C LYS A 130 4.83 10.00 9.28
N ASP A 131 6.08 9.92 9.71
CA ASP A 131 6.66 8.66 10.18
C ASP A 131 6.01 8.26 11.52
N LEU A 132 5.53 7.04 11.61
CA LEU A 132 4.95 6.46 12.83
C LEU A 132 5.90 5.47 13.51
N GLY A 133 7.08 5.23 12.92
CA GLY A 133 8.09 4.30 13.40
C GLY A 133 7.73 2.83 13.22
N HIS A 134 8.53 1.99 13.87
CA HIS A 134 8.41 0.53 13.81
C HIS A 134 7.31 0.02 14.75
N ARG A 135 6.39 -0.82 14.22
CA ARG A 135 5.34 -1.48 15.01
C ARG A 135 5.17 -2.92 14.53
N GLY A 136 5.40 -3.86 15.42
CA GLY A 136 5.43 -5.28 15.07
C GLY A 136 6.60 -5.60 14.15
N THR A 137 6.33 -5.98 12.92
CA THR A 137 7.34 -6.32 11.90
C THR A 137 7.44 -5.28 10.77
N LEU A 138 6.70 -4.18 10.86
CA LEU A 138 6.55 -3.19 9.79
C LEU A 138 6.95 -1.79 10.26
N ASP A 139 7.52 -1.04 9.33
CA ASP A 139 7.73 0.40 9.45
C ASP A 139 6.51 1.13 8.91
N TRP A 140 5.89 1.94 9.75
CA TRP A 140 4.61 2.57 9.46
C TRP A 140 4.75 4.05 9.19
N LEU A 141 4.07 4.52 8.16
CA LEU A 141 3.85 5.93 7.92
C LEU A 141 2.35 6.24 7.82
N GLU A 142 2.00 7.48 8.11
CA GLU A 142 0.66 8.02 7.90
C GLU A 142 0.71 9.11 6.84
N ALA A 143 -0.21 9.03 5.90
CA ALA A 143 -0.45 10.00 4.86
C ALA A 143 -1.83 10.63 5.07
N THR A 144 -1.87 11.95 5.35
CA THR A 144 -3.09 12.71 5.52
C THR A 144 -3.36 13.49 4.23
N PRO A 145 -4.52 13.29 3.58
CA PRO A 145 -4.88 14.03 2.38
C PRO A 145 -4.92 15.54 2.65
N LYS A 146 -4.36 16.34 1.74
CA LYS A 146 -4.48 17.82 1.77
C LYS A 146 -5.84 18.28 1.23
N ASP A 147 -6.43 17.48 0.36
CA ASP A 147 -7.78 17.69 -0.14
C ASP A 147 -8.80 17.27 0.90
N LYS A 148 -9.65 18.22 1.34
CA LYS A 148 -10.71 17.99 2.32
C LYS A 148 -11.89 17.19 1.77
N GLU A 149 -12.03 17.10 0.45
CA GLU A 149 -13.05 16.30 -0.23
C GLU A 149 -12.61 14.83 -0.40
N SER A 150 -11.42 14.47 0.08
CA SER A 150 -10.97 13.08 0.07
C SER A 150 -11.92 12.19 0.85
N SER A 151 -12.17 10.97 0.37
CA SER A 151 -12.99 9.98 1.07
C SER A 151 -12.34 9.46 2.36
N PHE A 152 -11.04 9.70 2.54
CA PHE A 152 -10.28 9.24 3.70
C PHE A 152 -9.77 10.39 4.56
N GLU A 153 -9.91 10.25 5.86
CA GLU A 153 -9.29 11.11 6.87
C GLU A 153 -7.77 10.88 6.92
N SER A 154 -7.35 9.60 6.87
CA SER A 154 -5.94 9.22 6.82
C SER A 154 -5.73 7.87 6.17
N VAL A 155 -4.53 7.67 5.63
CA VAL A 155 -4.06 6.40 5.09
C VAL A 155 -2.75 6.05 5.77
N ARG A 156 -2.68 4.89 6.42
CA ARG A 156 -1.44 4.34 6.96
C ARG A 156 -0.91 3.26 6.05
N MET A 157 0.38 3.23 5.88
CA MET A 157 1.08 2.24 5.06
C MET A 157 2.17 1.58 5.89
N GLY A 158 2.18 0.24 5.91
CA GLY A 158 3.15 -0.58 6.63
C GLY A 158 4.07 -1.29 5.65
N PHE A 159 5.36 -1.05 5.81
CA PHE A 159 6.42 -1.56 4.95
C PHE A 159 7.31 -2.57 5.68
N SER A 160 7.77 -3.58 4.95
CA SER A 160 8.91 -4.42 5.31
C SER A 160 10.01 -4.12 4.28
N GLY A 161 11.02 -3.33 4.70
CA GLY A 161 11.91 -2.68 3.74
C GLY A 161 11.12 -1.83 2.74
N ASP A 162 11.33 -2.03 1.43
CA ASP A 162 10.59 -1.33 0.37
C ASP A 162 9.33 -2.09 -0.10
N THR A 163 8.91 -3.12 0.63
CA THR A 163 7.72 -3.90 0.27
C THR A 163 6.52 -3.44 1.09
N LEU A 164 5.47 -2.98 0.42
CA LEU A 164 4.22 -2.65 1.07
C LEU A 164 3.48 -3.94 1.45
N GLU A 165 3.26 -4.17 2.75
CA GLU A 165 2.58 -5.35 3.27
C GLU A 165 1.21 -5.04 3.89
N ALA A 166 0.97 -3.78 4.25
CA ALA A 166 -0.28 -3.39 4.87
C ALA A 166 -0.72 -1.97 4.52
N MET A 167 -2.04 -1.76 4.50
CA MET A 167 -2.65 -0.44 4.48
C MET A 167 -3.80 -0.39 5.49
N GLU A 168 -3.99 0.78 6.11
CA GLU A 168 -5.14 1.11 6.94
C GLU A 168 -5.70 2.43 6.44
N LEU A 169 -6.97 2.44 6.03
CA LEU A 169 -7.65 3.62 5.51
C LEU A 169 -8.78 3.97 6.44
N ARG A 170 -8.68 5.11 7.09
CA ARG A 170 -9.71 5.63 7.98
C ARG A 170 -10.59 6.61 7.21
N ASP A 171 -11.89 6.40 7.23
CA ASP A 171 -12.86 7.31 6.65
C ASP A 171 -13.38 8.36 7.67
N HIS A 172 -14.12 9.34 7.17
CA HIS A 172 -14.71 10.40 8.00
C HIS A 172 -15.85 9.92 8.90
N PHE A 173 -16.36 8.71 8.68
CA PHE A 173 -17.39 8.09 9.52
C PHE A 173 -16.77 7.27 10.67
N GLY A 174 -15.44 7.17 10.71
CA GLY A 174 -14.66 6.48 11.73
C GLY A 174 -14.59 4.97 11.52
N GLN A 175 -14.91 4.49 10.32
CA GLN A 175 -14.59 3.13 9.91
C GLN A 175 -13.13 3.07 9.48
N THR A 176 -12.52 1.91 9.66
CA THR A 176 -11.15 1.66 9.18
C THR A 176 -11.14 0.42 8.30
N THR A 177 -10.69 0.60 7.07
CA THR A 177 -10.41 -0.50 6.15
C THR A 177 -8.97 -0.93 6.33
N VAL A 178 -8.75 -2.16 6.78
CA VAL A 178 -7.44 -2.78 6.94
C VAL A 178 -7.21 -3.74 5.78
N ILE A 179 -6.11 -3.56 5.06
CA ILE A 179 -5.70 -4.39 3.94
C ILE A 179 -4.34 -5.02 4.27
N ARG A 180 -4.24 -6.34 4.11
CA ARG A 180 -2.99 -7.09 4.21
C ARG A 180 -2.66 -7.68 2.86
N PHE A 181 -1.45 -7.42 2.38
CA PHE A 181 -0.94 -7.98 1.14
C PHE A 181 -0.12 -9.23 1.39
N SER A 182 -0.20 -10.18 0.48
CA SER A 182 0.59 -11.42 0.50
C SER A 182 0.97 -11.80 -0.91
N ALA A 183 1.97 -12.69 -1.06
CA ALA A 183 2.51 -13.09 -2.37
C ALA A 183 2.84 -11.89 -3.26
N VAL A 184 3.48 -10.88 -2.67
CA VAL A 184 3.82 -9.63 -3.38
C VAL A 184 4.94 -9.89 -4.37
N GLU A 185 4.67 -9.67 -5.66
CA GLU A 185 5.64 -9.65 -6.73
C GLU A 185 5.91 -8.21 -7.15
N ARG A 186 7.15 -7.76 -7.09
CA ARG A 186 7.57 -6.42 -7.55
C ARG A 186 8.08 -6.51 -8.98
N ASN A 187 7.66 -5.56 -9.79
CA ASN A 187 8.04 -5.40 -11.21
C ASN A 187 7.78 -6.64 -12.09
N PRO A 188 6.65 -7.37 -11.91
CA PRO A 188 6.29 -8.43 -12.84
C PRO A 188 6.01 -7.85 -14.24
N LYS A 189 6.22 -8.66 -15.28
CA LYS A 189 5.80 -8.31 -16.64
C LYS A 189 4.29 -8.48 -16.75
N LEU A 190 3.56 -7.36 -16.70
CA LEU A 190 2.11 -7.34 -16.83
C LEU A 190 1.70 -6.95 -18.25
N SER A 191 0.77 -7.72 -18.84
CA SER A 191 0.20 -7.34 -20.14
C SER A 191 -0.64 -6.08 -20.01
N PRO A 192 -0.46 -5.07 -20.87
CA PRO A 192 -1.32 -3.87 -20.85
C PRO A 192 -2.81 -4.17 -21.04
N SER A 193 -3.15 -5.32 -21.59
CA SER A 193 -4.55 -5.74 -21.84
C SER A 193 -5.33 -5.99 -20.55
N ILE A 194 -4.68 -6.38 -19.43
CA ILE A 194 -5.36 -6.63 -18.16
C ILE A 194 -5.94 -5.35 -17.53
N PHE A 195 -5.42 -4.19 -17.93
CA PHE A 195 -5.88 -2.87 -17.49
C PHE A 195 -6.93 -2.25 -18.42
N LYS A 196 -7.40 -2.99 -19.43
CA LYS A 196 -8.51 -2.58 -20.28
C LYS A 196 -9.80 -3.18 -19.74
N PHE A 197 -10.83 -2.36 -19.65
CA PHE A 197 -12.16 -2.80 -19.28
C PHE A 197 -13.16 -2.47 -20.40
N VAL A 198 -13.99 -3.43 -20.72
CA VAL A 198 -15.13 -3.27 -21.63
C VAL A 198 -16.35 -3.72 -20.86
N PRO A 199 -17.36 -2.85 -20.69
CA PRO A 199 -18.59 -3.23 -20.02
C PRO A 199 -19.19 -4.51 -20.62
N PRO A 200 -19.64 -5.47 -19.81
CA PRO A 200 -20.35 -6.64 -20.30
C PRO A 200 -21.64 -6.24 -21.06
N LYS A 201 -22.06 -7.09 -21.99
CA LYS A 201 -23.30 -6.84 -22.73
C LYS A 201 -24.50 -6.79 -21.77
N GLY A 202 -25.26 -5.70 -21.83
CA GLY A 202 -26.43 -5.50 -20.98
C GLY A 202 -26.13 -4.97 -19.58
N ALA A 203 -24.87 -4.63 -19.29
CA ALA A 203 -24.56 -3.93 -18.06
C ALA A 203 -25.10 -2.50 -18.09
N ASP A 204 -25.65 -2.06 -16.97
CA ASP A 204 -26.03 -0.65 -16.77
C ASP A 204 -24.77 0.18 -16.49
N VAL A 205 -24.52 1.22 -17.28
CA VAL A 205 -23.32 2.05 -17.17
C VAL A 205 -23.69 3.43 -16.66
N ILE A 206 -23.20 3.77 -15.47
CA ILE A 206 -23.47 5.03 -14.78
C ILE A 206 -22.17 5.86 -14.69
N GLY A 207 -22.29 7.16 -14.93
CA GLY A 207 -21.18 8.12 -14.85
C GLY A 207 -20.71 8.60 -16.23
N GLU A 208 -19.55 9.31 -16.25
CA GLU A 208 -18.95 9.93 -17.44
C GLU A 208 -17.68 9.22 -17.92
#